data_6e9dc4239b93c3c9b56e61d56530fb22
#
_entry.id   6e9dc4239b93c3c9b56e61d56530fb22
#
_cell.length_a   1.000
_cell.length_b   1.000
_cell.length_c   1.000
_cell.angle_alpha   90.00
_cell.angle_beta   90.00
_cell.angle_gamma   90.00
#
_symmetry.space_group_name_H-M   'P 1'
#
loop_
_entity.id
_entity.type
_entity.pdbx_description
1 polymer ?
#
loop_
_entity_poly.entity_id
_entity_poly.type
_entity_poly.pdbx_seq_one_letter_code
_entity_poly.pdbx_strand_id
1 'polypeptide(L)'
;MSRAPLERAPLEEALTRVGDRWTFLLVDALLGGPRRFNELQEALPAIAPNILTSRLRQLAQRGVLVAHPYSRRPPRLRYELTESGHELAGALRLLAAWGEGWAGVDDPAVSPRPRAVHAACGTPLEVRLWCPTCGLPADDDEPTLGRPATDAHEDVVWL
;
A
#
# COMPACT_ATOMS: atom_id res chain seq x y z
N MET A 1 3.19 -37.79 -9.37
CA MET A 1 4.02 -36.88 -8.55
C MET A 1 3.39 -35.49 -8.71
N SER A 2 2.55 -35.09 -7.77
CA SER A 2 1.86 -33.79 -7.79
C SER A 2 2.85 -32.71 -7.36
N ARG A 3 3.15 -31.80 -8.27
CA ARG A 3 4.02 -30.66 -8.02
C ARG A 3 3.24 -29.72 -7.08
N ALA A 4 3.74 -29.47 -5.86
CA ALA A 4 3.17 -28.48 -4.96
C ALA A 4 3.04 -27.14 -5.71
N PRO A 5 1.95 -26.37 -5.51
CA PRO A 5 1.85 -25.03 -6.08
C PRO A 5 3.08 -24.23 -5.63
N LEU A 6 3.80 -23.63 -6.57
CA LEU A 6 4.87 -22.69 -6.26
C LEU A 6 4.24 -21.56 -5.44
N GLU A 7 4.58 -21.46 -4.17
CA GLU A 7 4.21 -20.30 -3.35
C GLU A 7 4.75 -19.05 -4.05
N ARG A 8 3.86 -18.13 -4.37
CA ARG A 8 4.23 -16.85 -4.97
C ARG A 8 5.11 -16.08 -3.99
N ALA A 9 6.13 -15.40 -4.51
CA ALA A 9 6.90 -14.49 -3.69
C ALA A 9 5.96 -13.41 -3.07
N PRO A 10 6.17 -12.98 -1.82
CA PRO A 10 5.30 -12.01 -1.14
C PRO A 10 5.02 -10.75 -1.96
N LEU A 11 6.00 -10.22 -2.66
CA LEU A 11 5.84 -9.08 -3.56
C LEU A 11 4.94 -9.42 -4.77
N GLU A 12 5.07 -10.62 -5.36
CA GLU A 12 4.23 -11.07 -6.46
C GLU A 12 2.76 -11.18 -6.04
N GLU A 13 2.49 -11.68 -4.84
CA GLU A 13 1.15 -11.74 -4.26
C GLU A 13 0.59 -10.33 -4.05
N ALA A 14 1.38 -9.40 -3.50
CA ALA A 14 0.98 -8.01 -3.33
C ALA A 14 0.65 -7.35 -4.67
N LEU A 15 1.52 -7.49 -5.68
CA LEU A 15 1.30 -6.94 -7.02
C LEU A 15 0.08 -7.55 -7.71
N THR A 16 -0.23 -8.82 -7.46
CA THR A 16 -1.46 -9.44 -7.97
C THR A 16 -2.71 -8.77 -7.37
N ARG A 17 -2.65 -8.30 -6.13
CA ARG A 17 -3.77 -7.66 -5.44
C ARG A 17 -3.92 -6.18 -5.77
N VAL A 18 -2.81 -5.46 -5.84
CA VAL A 18 -2.83 -3.98 -5.93
C VAL A 18 -1.93 -3.40 -7.04
N GLY A 19 -1.30 -4.23 -7.86
CA GLY A 19 -0.21 -3.86 -8.76
C GLY A 19 -0.62 -3.09 -10.03
N ASP A 20 -1.71 -2.36 -10.03
CA ASP A 20 -2.04 -1.46 -11.14
C ASP A 20 -2.08 0.00 -10.69
N ARG A 21 -1.74 0.92 -11.60
CA ARG A 21 -1.63 2.36 -11.30
C ARG A 21 -2.90 2.96 -10.68
N TRP A 22 -4.07 2.52 -11.14
CA TRP A 22 -5.33 3.08 -10.65
C TRP A 22 -5.65 2.61 -9.24
N THR A 23 -5.29 1.38 -8.91
CA THR A 23 -5.41 0.86 -7.55
C THR A 23 -4.57 1.67 -6.57
N PHE A 24 -3.29 1.92 -6.87
CA PHE A 24 -2.44 2.74 -6.00
C PHE A 24 -2.99 4.16 -5.83
N LEU A 25 -3.41 4.82 -6.91
CA LEU A 25 -3.96 6.16 -6.86
C LEU A 25 -5.30 6.23 -6.09
N LEU A 26 -6.14 5.18 -6.19
CA LEU A 26 -7.40 5.09 -5.43
C LEU A 26 -7.16 4.87 -3.94
N VAL A 27 -6.22 3.99 -3.58
CA VAL A 27 -5.85 3.78 -2.18
C VAL A 27 -5.28 5.08 -1.59
N ASP A 28 -4.37 5.75 -2.30
CA ASP A 28 -3.82 7.04 -1.88
C ASP A 28 -4.91 8.10 -1.65
N ALA A 29 -5.84 8.24 -2.60
CA ALA A 29 -6.97 9.15 -2.47
C ALA A 29 -7.87 8.84 -1.26
N LEU A 30 -7.96 7.58 -0.83
CA LEU A 30 -8.76 7.13 0.30
C LEU A 30 -8.02 7.17 1.65
N LEU A 31 -6.70 7.34 1.67
CA LEU A 31 -5.94 7.51 2.92
C LEU A 31 -6.37 8.75 3.71
N GLY A 32 -6.88 9.77 3.03
CA GLY A 32 -7.44 10.97 3.66
C GLY A 32 -8.83 10.79 4.26
N GLY A 33 -9.41 9.60 4.16
CA GLY A 33 -10.72 9.25 4.69
C GLY A 33 -11.73 8.77 3.63
N PRO A 34 -12.95 8.42 4.07
CA PRO A 34 -13.97 7.86 3.20
C PRO A 34 -14.44 8.86 2.13
N ARG A 35 -14.57 8.39 0.87
CA ARG A 35 -14.99 9.21 -0.27
C ARG A 35 -16.16 8.59 -1.03
N ARG A 36 -16.96 9.45 -1.64
CA ARG A 36 -18.02 9.07 -2.58
C ARG A 36 -17.45 8.87 -3.98
N PHE A 37 -18.21 8.21 -4.86
CA PHE A 37 -17.79 7.98 -6.24
C PHE A 37 -17.38 9.26 -6.96
N ASN A 38 -18.21 10.32 -6.87
CA ASN A 38 -17.93 11.59 -7.54
C ASN A 38 -16.66 12.28 -6.99
N GLU A 39 -16.43 12.21 -5.67
CA GLU A 39 -15.25 12.77 -5.03
C GLU A 39 -13.97 12.04 -5.48
N LEU A 40 -14.05 10.73 -5.71
CA LEU A 40 -12.95 9.95 -6.29
C LEU A 40 -12.73 10.27 -7.77
N GLN A 41 -13.82 10.48 -8.53
CA GLN A 41 -13.73 10.88 -9.92
C GLN A 41 -13.12 12.29 -10.09
N GLU A 42 -13.44 13.21 -9.19
CA GLU A 42 -12.86 14.57 -9.14
C GLU A 42 -11.37 14.54 -8.74
N ALA A 43 -11.01 13.69 -7.77
CA ALA A 43 -9.62 13.51 -7.35
C ALA A 43 -8.75 12.84 -8.43
N LEU A 44 -9.35 11.99 -9.28
CA LEU A 44 -8.67 11.24 -10.32
C LEU A 44 -9.34 11.47 -11.68
N PRO A 45 -9.27 12.68 -12.25
CA PRO A 45 -10.02 13.03 -13.47
C PRO A 45 -9.61 12.22 -14.70
N ALA A 46 -8.41 11.65 -14.71
CA ALA A 46 -7.90 10.85 -15.82
C ALA A 46 -8.43 9.41 -15.84
N ILE A 47 -9.13 8.95 -14.78
CA ILE A 47 -9.74 7.61 -14.77
C ILE A 47 -11.14 7.66 -15.39
N ALA A 48 -11.41 6.79 -16.36
CA ALA A 48 -12.75 6.66 -16.91
C ALA A 48 -13.74 6.09 -15.88
N PRO A 49 -15.00 6.54 -15.82
CA PRO A 49 -15.99 6.11 -14.80
C PRO A 49 -16.20 4.59 -14.75
N ASN A 50 -16.18 3.92 -15.89
CA ASN A 50 -16.32 2.47 -15.98
C ASN A 50 -15.10 1.75 -15.37
N ILE A 51 -13.89 2.29 -15.56
CA ILE A 51 -12.66 1.77 -14.96
C ILE A 51 -12.69 2.00 -13.45
N LEU A 52 -13.07 3.21 -13.00
CA LEU A 52 -13.23 3.51 -11.58
C LEU A 52 -14.19 2.52 -10.90
N THR A 53 -15.39 2.30 -11.50
CA THR A 53 -16.37 1.34 -10.99
C THR A 53 -15.78 -0.07 -10.89
N SER A 54 -15.07 -0.52 -11.93
CA SER A 54 -14.44 -1.84 -11.97
C SER A 54 -13.38 -1.99 -10.88
N ARG A 55 -12.52 -0.97 -10.70
CA ARG A 55 -11.44 -1.00 -9.69
C ARG A 55 -11.99 -0.97 -8.27
N LEU A 56 -12.96 -0.13 -7.97
CA LEU A 56 -13.61 -0.09 -6.67
C LEU A 56 -14.24 -1.45 -6.30
N ARG A 57 -14.88 -2.11 -7.28
CA ARG A 57 -15.43 -3.45 -7.08
C ARG A 57 -14.33 -4.48 -6.79
N GLN A 58 -13.25 -4.46 -7.57
CA GLN A 58 -12.12 -5.38 -7.36
C GLN A 58 -11.45 -5.18 -6.00
N LEU A 59 -11.22 -3.94 -5.59
CA LEU A 59 -10.63 -3.61 -4.29
C LEU A 59 -11.53 -4.07 -3.13
N ALA A 60 -12.85 -3.92 -3.27
CA ALA A 60 -13.81 -4.43 -2.29
C ALA A 60 -13.77 -5.97 -2.21
N GLN A 61 -13.73 -6.67 -3.35
CA GLN A 61 -13.61 -8.13 -3.39
C GLN A 61 -12.31 -8.66 -2.80
N ARG A 62 -11.24 -7.86 -2.88
CA ARG A 62 -9.92 -8.20 -2.30
C ARG A 62 -9.76 -7.79 -0.84
N GLY A 63 -10.79 -7.19 -0.24
CA GLY A 63 -10.76 -6.76 1.15
C GLY A 63 -9.89 -5.54 1.44
N VAL A 64 -9.52 -4.77 0.42
CA VAL A 64 -8.71 -3.54 0.57
C VAL A 64 -9.58 -2.33 0.93
N LEU A 65 -10.82 -2.31 0.46
CA LEU A 65 -11.80 -1.30 0.84
C LEU A 65 -13.17 -1.92 1.11
N VAL A 66 -14.04 -1.14 1.73
CA VAL A 66 -15.44 -1.46 1.96
C VAL A 66 -16.33 -0.36 1.40
N ALA A 67 -17.51 -0.73 0.90
CA ALA A 67 -18.50 0.19 0.35
C ALA A 67 -19.70 0.28 1.28
N HIS A 68 -19.95 1.47 1.82
CA HIS A 68 -21.07 1.75 2.72
C HIS A 68 -22.19 2.47 1.99
N PRO A 69 -23.42 1.97 1.97
CA PRO A 69 -24.56 2.69 1.41
C PRO A 69 -24.91 3.88 2.31
N TYR A 70 -24.94 5.09 1.74
CA TYR A 70 -25.41 6.29 2.44
C TYR A 70 -26.76 6.83 1.91
N SER A 71 -27.26 6.27 0.81
CA SER A 71 -28.60 6.52 0.28
C SER A 71 -29.17 5.23 -0.29
N ARG A 72 -30.47 5.00 -0.06
CA ARG A 72 -31.18 3.81 -0.58
C ARG A 72 -31.91 4.10 -1.90
N ARG A 73 -32.27 5.35 -2.15
CA ARG A 73 -33.05 5.75 -3.34
C ARG A 73 -32.61 7.13 -3.82
N PRO A 74 -31.83 7.22 -4.91
CA PRO A 74 -31.10 6.10 -5.57
C PRO A 74 -29.99 5.54 -4.68
N PRO A 75 -29.58 4.28 -4.88
CA PRO A 75 -28.47 3.69 -4.14
C PRO A 75 -27.18 4.46 -4.38
N ARG A 76 -26.55 4.95 -3.32
CA ARG A 76 -25.28 5.66 -3.37
C ARG A 76 -24.32 5.09 -2.35
N LEU A 77 -23.07 4.90 -2.77
CA LEU A 77 -22.03 4.28 -1.97
C LEU A 77 -20.93 5.30 -1.60
N ARG A 78 -20.40 5.14 -0.40
CA ARG A 78 -19.17 5.76 0.07
C ARG A 78 -18.16 4.66 0.29
N TYR A 79 -16.93 4.87 -0.14
CA TYR A 79 -15.84 3.91 -0.10
C TYR A 79 -14.86 4.30 0.99
N GLU A 80 -14.37 3.32 1.71
CA GLU A 80 -13.47 3.49 2.85
C GLU A 80 -12.44 2.36 2.84
N LEU A 81 -11.19 2.65 3.20
CA LEU A 81 -10.16 1.61 3.34
C LEU A 81 -10.46 0.72 4.54
N THR A 82 -10.20 -0.56 4.38
CA THR A 82 -10.12 -1.51 5.50
C THR A 82 -8.79 -1.32 6.24
N GLU A 83 -8.58 -2.03 7.35
CA GLU A 83 -7.29 -2.09 8.02
C GLU A 83 -6.19 -2.54 7.06
N SER A 84 -6.41 -3.61 6.29
CA SER A 84 -5.50 -4.07 5.25
C SER A 84 -5.23 -3.03 4.15
N GLY A 85 -6.22 -2.20 3.80
CA GLY A 85 -6.02 -1.08 2.90
C GLY A 85 -5.14 0.01 3.49
N HIS A 86 -5.29 0.30 4.78
CA HIS A 86 -4.45 1.27 5.48
C HIS A 86 -3.00 0.81 5.66
N GLU A 87 -2.73 -0.48 5.76
CA GLU A 87 -1.37 -1.04 5.81
C GLU A 87 -0.53 -0.68 4.58
N LEU A 88 -1.18 -0.44 3.42
CA LEU A 88 -0.48 0.02 2.21
C LEU A 88 0.07 1.45 2.31
N ALA A 89 -0.36 2.25 3.28
CA ALA A 89 0.02 3.66 3.38
C ALA A 89 1.54 3.86 3.45
N GLY A 90 2.26 3.01 4.18
CA GLY A 90 3.72 3.06 4.27
C GLY A 90 4.38 2.86 2.91
N ALA A 91 4.01 1.78 2.21
CA ALA A 91 4.53 1.46 0.89
C ALA A 91 4.23 2.56 -0.14
N LEU A 92 3.01 3.13 -0.11
CA LEU A 92 2.62 4.23 -1.00
C LEU A 92 3.43 5.51 -0.75
N ARG A 93 3.67 5.87 0.52
CA ARG A 93 4.52 7.02 0.86
C ARG A 93 5.94 6.85 0.35
N LEU A 94 6.50 5.63 0.44
CA LEU A 94 7.82 5.32 -0.09
C LEU A 94 7.87 5.44 -1.61
N LEU A 95 6.87 4.89 -2.27
CA LEU A 95 6.75 4.96 -3.72
C LEU A 95 6.56 6.41 -4.20
N ALA A 96 5.76 7.21 -3.48
CA ALA A 96 5.57 8.62 -3.76
C ALA A 96 6.88 9.41 -3.60
N ALA A 97 7.60 9.21 -2.49
CA ALA A 97 8.89 9.87 -2.26
C ALA A 97 9.96 9.49 -3.31
N TRP A 98 9.95 8.24 -3.76
CA TRP A 98 10.79 7.81 -4.88
C TRP A 98 10.38 8.51 -6.18
N GLY A 99 9.06 8.60 -6.45
CA GLY A 99 8.51 9.27 -7.63
C GLY A 99 8.81 10.77 -7.68
N GLU A 100 8.80 11.46 -6.54
CA GLU A 100 9.18 12.88 -6.44
C GLU A 100 10.62 13.12 -6.93
N GLY A 101 11.53 12.20 -6.67
CA GLY A 101 12.90 12.26 -7.15
C GLY A 101 13.00 12.28 -8.68
N TRP A 102 12.03 11.68 -9.38
CA TRP A 102 11.98 11.59 -10.83
C TRP A 102 11.15 12.71 -11.48
N ALA A 103 10.47 13.55 -10.72
CA ALA A 103 9.64 14.61 -11.26
C ALA A 103 10.47 15.64 -12.06
N GLY A 104 10.19 15.74 -13.37
CA GLY A 104 10.90 16.63 -14.31
C GLY A 104 12.29 16.13 -14.72
N VAL A 105 12.58 14.86 -14.55
CA VAL A 105 13.80 14.20 -15.05
C VAL A 105 13.40 13.32 -16.24
N ASP A 106 13.55 13.85 -17.46
CA ASP A 106 13.26 13.14 -18.71
C ASP A 106 14.52 12.46 -19.30
N ASP A 107 15.71 12.77 -18.77
CA ASP A 107 16.98 12.20 -19.23
C ASP A 107 17.39 11.01 -18.36
N PRO A 108 17.49 9.78 -18.91
CA PRO A 108 17.91 8.59 -18.18
C PRO A 108 19.35 8.64 -17.64
N ALA A 109 20.18 9.57 -18.13
CA ALA A 109 21.55 9.79 -17.63
C ALA A 109 21.59 10.67 -16.37
N VAL A 110 20.48 11.31 -16.01
CA VAL A 110 20.39 12.18 -14.83
C VAL A 110 19.90 11.38 -13.64
N SER A 111 20.68 11.34 -12.57
CA SER A 111 20.23 10.75 -11.31
C SER A 111 19.04 11.51 -10.74
N PRO A 112 18.06 10.81 -10.14
CA PRO A 112 16.92 11.47 -9.51
C PRO A 112 17.38 12.42 -8.40
N ARG A 113 16.58 13.46 -8.15
CA ARG A 113 16.84 14.44 -7.09
C ARG A 113 16.98 13.74 -5.73
N PRO A 114 17.79 14.32 -4.82
CA PRO A 114 17.93 13.74 -3.50
C PRO A 114 16.59 13.62 -2.79
N ARG A 115 16.45 12.54 -2.04
CA ARG A 115 15.29 12.23 -1.20
C ARG A 115 14.94 13.39 -0.28
N ALA A 116 13.72 13.41 0.27
CA ALA A 116 13.31 14.36 1.29
C ALA A 116 14.40 14.52 2.36
N VAL A 117 14.68 15.77 2.73
CA VAL A 117 15.68 16.07 3.76
C VAL A 117 14.99 16.46 5.07
N HIS A 118 15.63 16.17 6.18
CA HIS A 118 15.16 16.58 7.50
C HIS A 118 15.29 18.11 7.63
N ALA A 119 14.16 18.79 7.91
CA ALA A 119 14.09 20.24 7.90
C ALA A 119 15.05 20.91 8.90
N ALA A 120 15.37 20.24 10.02
CA ALA A 120 16.22 20.80 11.06
C ALA A 120 17.73 20.69 10.77
N CYS A 121 18.17 19.68 10.02
CA CYS A 121 19.61 19.43 9.81
C CYS A 121 20.02 19.24 8.34
N GLY A 122 19.05 19.22 7.41
CA GLY A 122 19.32 19.06 5.98
C GLY A 122 19.78 17.63 5.58
N THR A 123 19.81 16.69 6.50
CA THR A 123 20.22 15.31 6.21
C THR A 123 19.15 14.60 5.37
N PRO A 124 19.53 13.86 4.30
CA PRO A 124 18.57 13.05 3.56
C PRO A 124 17.88 12.04 4.48
N LEU A 125 16.54 11.96 4.35
CA LEU A 125 15.76 11.00 5.10
C LEU A 125 15.90 9.61 4.50
N GLU A 126 16.14 8.62 5.35
CA GLU A 126 16.14 7.21 5.01
C GLU A 126 14.88 6.56 5.52
N VAL A 127 14.38 5.56 4.78
CA VAL A 127 13.29 4.74 5.24
C VAL A 127 13.87 3.45 5.80
N ARG A 128 13.53 3.16 7.04
CA ARG A 128 13.92 1.91 7.71
C ARG A 128 12.69 1.24 8.31
N LEU A 129 12.66 -0.08 8.25
CA LEU A 129 11.71 -0.87 9.01
C LEU A 129 12.06 -0.74 10.50
N TRP A 130 11.03 -0.54 11.31
CA TRP A 130 11.18 -0.33 12.74
C TRP A 130 10.40 -1.39 13.50
N CYS A 131 11.07 -2.07 14.44
CA CYS A 131 10.40 -3.02 15.32
C CYS A 131 9.75 -2.29 16.50
N PRO A 132 8.41 -2.32 16.65
CA PRO A 132 7.74 -1.65 17.75
C PRO A 132 8.01 -2.29 19.13
N THR A 133 8.44 -3.55 19.15
CA THR A 133 8.69 -4.30 20.38
C THR A 133 10.05 -3.98 20.99
N CYS A 134 11.13 -4.02 20.20
CA CYS A 134 12.48 -3.76 20.70
C CYS A 134 12.93 -2.31 20.48
N GLY A 135 12.20 -1.52 19.68
CA GLY A 135 12.53 -0.12 19.42
C GLY A 135 13.78 0.07 18.57
N LEU A 136 14.15 -0.92 17.76
CA LEU A 136 15.31 -0.88 16.89
C LEU A 136 14.88 -0.90 15.40
N PRO A 137 15.66 -0.28 14.51
CA PRO A 137 15.49 -0.49 13.08
C PRO A 137 15.87 -1.93 12.73
N ALA A 138 15.13 -2.53 11.78
CA ALA A 138 15.55 -3.80 11.19
C ALA A 138 16.65 -3.56 10.16
N ASP A 139 17.67 -4.40 10.18
CA ASP A 139 18.74 -4.35 9.19
C ASP A 139 18.25 -4.92 7.85
N ASP A 140 18.71 -4.34 6.73
CA ASP A 140 18.32 -4.75 5.37
C ASP A 140 18.73 -6.19 5.04
N ASP A 141 19.71 -6.73 5.75
CA ASP A 141 20.23 -8.09 5.59
C ASP A 141 19.46 -9.13 6.43
N GLU A 142 18.52 -8.70 7.28
CA GLU A 142 17.71 -9.62 8.07
C GLU A 142 16.52 -10.12 7.22
N PRO A 143 16.41 -11.44 6.95
CA PRO A 143 15.35 -11.99 6.11
C PRO A 143 14.00 -12.00 6.85
N THR A 144 13.46 -10.82 7.18
CA THR A 144 12.31 -10.61 8.04
C THR A 144 10.97 -10.54 7.29
N LEU A 145 10.99 -10.53 5.96
CA LEU A 145 9.76 -10.53 5.17
C LEU A 145 9.33 -11.96 4.85
N GLY A 146 8.50 -12.56 5.71
CA GLY A 146 7.69 -13.71 5.31
C GLY A 146 7.71 -14.99 6.12
N ARG A 147 8.34 -15.04 7.31
CA ARG A 147 8.09 -16.16 8.24
C ARG A 147 7.32 -15.66 9.45
N PRO A 148 6.07 -16.13 9.68
CA PRO A 148 5.51 -16.02 11.01
C PRO A 148 6.48 -16.73 11.96
N ALA A 149 6.70 -16.17 13.13
CA ALA A 149 7.43 -16.81 14.21
C ALA A 149 6.59 -18.00 14.72
N THR A 150 6.62 -19.08 13.95
CA THR A 150 6.18 -20.39 14.38
C THR A 150 7.45 -21.07 14.88
N ASP A 151 7.83 -20.87 16.11
CA ASP A 151 8.67 -21.81 16.88
C ASP A 151 9.32 -21.15 18.11
N ALA A 152 8.59 -20.25 18.76
CA ALA A 152 9.00 -19.80 20.10
C ALA A 152 8.01 -20.21 21.22
N HIS A 153 7.25 -21.29 21.00
CA HIS A 153 6.35 -21.86 22.00
C HIS A 153 6.40 -23.39 22.06
N GLU A 154 7.62 -23.94 22.01
CA GLU A 154 7.85 -25.29 22.56
C GLU A 154 8.81 -25.13 23.73
N ASP A 155 8.32 -24.76 24.90
CA ASP A 155 8.84 -25.06 26.21
C ASP A 155 8.08 -24.31 27.32
N VAL A 156 6.75 -24.41 27.29
CA VAL A 156 5.97 -24.13 28.52
C VAL A 156 5.43 -25.47 29.04
N VAL A 157 6.26 -26.11 29.84
CA VAL A 157 5.84 -27.23 30.69
C VAL A 157 4.93 -26.65 31.79
N TRP A 158 3.64 -26.96 31.69
CA TRP A 158 2.70 -26.71 32.78
C TRP A 158 2.93 -27.77 33.86
N LEU A 159 3.40 -27.36 35.04
CA LEU A 159 3.30 -28.12 36.28
C LEU A 159 1.94 -27.89 36.94
#